data_3a9b067431b13d66af3b059a74c261e5
#
_entry.id   3a9b067431b13d66af3b059a74c261e5
#
_cell.length_a   1.000
_cell.length_b   1.000
_cell.length_c   1.000
_cell.angle_alpha   90.00
_cell.angle_beta   90.00
_cell.angle_gamma   90.00
#
_symmetry.space_group_name_H-M   'P 1'
#
loop_
_entity.id
_entity.type
_entity.pdbx_description
1 polymer ?
#
loop_
_entity_poly.entity_id
_entity_poly.type
_entity_poly.pdbx_seq_one_letter_code
_entity_poly.pdbx_strand_id
1 'polypeptide(L)'
;MLRTRAAIALVTAVTAGWMYVATVSAAGGSATKLDMWRPGDPGQRLLMRGRVSSATGAPVANATIHVRQADGAGTYTEQYQGSLQTGADGSYAFGTVLPGQYSSTKHIHLVVMHENYSSVHTEIRFKGDPNLAGGAYDDNAVVTEEATIDGARVLLGEFNIVLQR
;
A
#
# COMPACT_ATOMS: atom_id res chain seq x y z
N MET A 1 45.81 14.72 23.91
CA MET A 1 44.61 15.10 23.10
C MET A 1 44.37 14.01 22.08
N LEU A 2 43.53 13.03 22.42
CA LEU A 2 43.14 11.93 21.54
C LEU A 2 41.79 12.27 20.90
N ARG A 3 41.75 12.43 19.58
CA ARG A 3 40.52 12.62 18.82
C ARG A 3 39.98 11.24 18.41
N THR A 4 38.92 10.81 19.07
CA THR A 4 38.17 9.60 18.69
C THR A 4 37.39 9.88 17.42
N ARG A 5 37.73 9.23 16.32
CA ARG A 5 36.96 9.24 15.08
C ARG A 5 35.87 8.16 15.20
N ALA A 6 34.63 8.59 15.26
CA ALA A 6 33.49 7.69 15.10
C ALA A 6 33.42 7.18 13.66
N ALA A 7 33.55 5.88 13.50
CA ALA A 7 33.34 5.21 12.21
C ALA A 7 31.84 5.07 11.99
N ILE A 8 31.30 5.78 10.99
CA ILE A 8 29.95 5.56 10.49
C ILE A 8 30.03 4.32 9.59
N ALA A 9 29.47 3.22 10.04
CA ALA A 9 29.27 2.02 9.22
C ALA A 9 28.12 2.28 8.24
N LEU A 10 28.47 2.46 6.97
CA LEU A 10 27.51 2.53 5.87
C LEU A 10 27.08 1.09 5.56
N VAL A 11 25.93 0.66 6.05
CA VAL A 11 25.31 -0.59 5.61
C VAL A 11 24.57 -0.29 4.31
N THR A 12 25.21 -0.60 3.20
CA THR A 12 24.58 -0.65 1.88
C THR A 12 23.82 -1.97 1.74
N ALA A 13 22.54 -1.97 2.07
CA ALA A 13 21.63 -3.00 1.60
C ALA A 13 21.07 -2.57 0.25
N VAL A 14 21.69 -3.05 -0.82
CA VAL A 14 21.15 -2.97 -2.18
C VAL A 14 20.19 -4.12 -2.36
N THR A 15 18.89 -3.86 -2.21
CA THR A 15 17.85 -4.68 -2.79
C THR A 15 16.77 -3.78 -3.36
N ALA A 16 16.49 -4.00 -4.62
CA ALA A 16 15.51 -3.40 -5.53
C ALA A 16 14.44 -2.50 -4.90
N GLY A 17 14.59 -1.19 -5.08
CA GLY A 17 13.47 -0.27 -5.31
C GLY A 17 12.55 0.10 -4.14
N TRP A 18 12.74 -0.37 -2.93
CA TRP A 18 11.90 -0.03 -1.78
C TRP A 18 12.56 1.04 -0.90
N MET A 19 12.72 2.24 -1.44
CA MET A 19 12.97 3.38 -0.57
C MET A 19 11.65 3.85 0.02
N TYR A 20 11.43 3.54 1.30
CA TYR A 20 10.44 4.24 2.12
C TYR A 20 11.00 5.64 2.39
N VAL A 21 11.00 6.49 1.37
CA VAL A 21 11.45 7.87 1.51
C VAL A 21 10.27 8.67 2.02
N ALA A 22 10.30 9.01 3.29
CA ALA A 22 9.56 10.14 3.81
C ALA A 22 10.20 11.43 3.28
N THR A 23 10.09 11.70 1.99
CA THR A 23 10.46 13.00 1.43
C THR A 23 9.28 13.95 1.58
N VAL A 24 9.44 14.89 2.49
CA VAL A 24 8.69 16.14 2.47
C VAL A 24 9.13 16.88 1.21
N SER A 25 8.32 16.83 0.14
CA SER A 25 8.53 17.65 -1.03
C SER A 25 7.65 18.89 -0.93
N ALA A 26 8.28 20.04 -0.91
CA ALA A 26 7.60 21.32 -1.01
C ALA A 26 7.13 21.53 -2.46
N ALA A 27 5.91 22.05 -2.63
CA ALA A 27 5.24 22.48 -3.85
C ALA A 27 4.64 21.38 -4.75
N GLY A 28 3.43 20.99 -4.42
CA GLY A 28 2.54 20.09 -5.17
C GLY A 28 2.03 19.00 -4.23
N GLY A 29 0.73 18.88 -4.04
CA GLY A 29 0.06 18.06 -3.02
C GLY A 29 0.85 16.81 -2.59
N SER A 30 1.28 16.81 -1.34
CA SER A 30 1.96 15.64 -0.76
C SER A 30 0.92 14.54 -0.55
N ALA A 31 1.25 13.30 -0.95
CA ALA A 31 0.43 12.15 -0.61
C ALA A 31 0.15 12.12 0.89
N THR A 32 -1.12 12.01 1.28
CA THR A 32 -1.47 11.85 2.69
C THR A 32 -1.13 10.43 3.12
N LYS A 33 -0.63 10.27 4.35
CA LYS A 33 -0.30 8.96 4.91
C LYS A 33 -1.54 8.35 5.57
N LEU A 34 -1.75 7.07 5.33
CA LEU A 34 -2.72 6.26 6.06
C LEU A 34 -1.97 5.06 6.63
N ASP A 35 -1.91 4.92 7.95
CA ASP A 35 -1.40 3.72 8.61
C ASP A 35 -2.47 3.23 9.60
N MET A 36 -3.09 2.12 9.26
CA MET A 36 -4.15 1.49 10.05
C MET A 36 -3.58 0.41 10.99
N TRP A 37 -2.31 0.02 10.79
CA TRP A 37 -1.66 -0.99 11.62
C TRP A 37 -1.27 -0.42 12.98
N ARG A 38 -1.40 -1.26 14.02
CA ARG A 38 -0.94 -0.98 15.39
C ARG A 38 -0.17 -2.18 15.93
N PRO A 39 0.84 -1.98 16.80
CA PRO A 39 1.51 -3.07 17.48
C PRO A 39 0.52 -3.97 18.22
N GLY A 40 0.58 -5.29 17.98
CA GLY A 40 -0.32 -6.27 18.59
C GLY A 40 -1.57 -6.60 17.77
N ASP A 41 -1.78 -5.93 16.64
CA ASP A 41 -2.88 -6.27 15.73
C ASP A 41 -2.77 -7.72 15.23
N PRO A 42 -3.90 -8.42 15.09
CA PRO A 42 -3.91 -9.75 14.49
C PRO A 42 -3.51 -9.66 13.02
N GLY A 43 -2.68 -10.60 12.57
CA GLY A 43 -2.21 -10.68 11.19
C GLY A 43 -0.81 -10.12 10.97
N GLN A 44 -0.29 -10.32 9.78
CA GLN A 44 1.02 -9.85 9.37
C GLN A 44 0.93 -8.41 8.86
N ARG A 45 1.82 -7.53 9.34
CA ARG A 45 1.88 -6.15 8.86
C ARG A 45 2.11 -6.12 7.36
N LEU A 46 1.32 -5.31 6.65
CA LEU A 46 1.34 -5.12 5.21
C LEU A 46 1.52 -3.65 4.86
N LEU A 47 2.46 -3.35 4.00
CA LEU A 47 2.65 -2.04 3.40
C LEU A 47 2.27 -2.12 1.93
N MET A 48 1.27 -1.34 1.53
CA MET A 48 0.82 -1.25 0.15
C MET A 48 1.27 0.07 -0.45
N ARG A 49 1.69 0.01 -1.71
CA ARG A 49 1.95 1.19 -2.53
C ARG A 49 1.37 1.02 -3.92
N GLY A 50 1.31 2.11 -4.66
CA GLY A 50 0.92 2.08 -6.06
C GLY A 50 0.89 3.47 -6.65
N ARG A 51 0.38 3.53 -7.88
CA ARG A 51 0.19 4.77 -8.61
C ARG A 51 -1.20 4.80 -9.23
N VAL A 52 -1.82 5.97 -9.18
CA VAL A 52 -3.04 6.26 -9.92
C VAL A 52 -2.66 7.01 -11.18
N SER A 53 -3.08 6.50 -12.33
CA SER A 53 -2.83 7.11 -13.65
C SER A 53 -4.12 7.20 -14.46
N SER A 54 -4.12 8.06 -15.45
CA SER A 54 -5.17 8.08 -16.50
C SER A 54 -4.98 6.93 -17.47
N ALA A 55 -5.95 6.71 -18.35
CA ALA A 55 -5.87 5.76 -19.47
C ALA A 55 -4.70 6.03 -20.42
N THR A 56 -4.18 7.27 -20.46
CA THR A 56 -3.01 7.64 -21.28
C THR A 56 -1.69 7.48 -20.53
N GLY A 57 -1.71 6.99 -19.28
CA GLY A 57 -0.52 6.81 -18.44
C GLY A 57 -0.08 8.07 -17.68
N ALA A 58 -0.79 9.20 -17.83
CA ALA A 58 -0.46 10.42 -17.08
C ALA A 58 -0.80 10.24 -15.58
N PRO A 59 0.04 10.73 -14.65
CA PRO A 59 -0.26 10.64 -13.23
C PRO A 59 -1.51 11.43 -12.84
N VAL A 60 -2.30 10.91 -11.91
CA VAL A 60 -3.46 11.60 -11.35
C VAL A 60 -3.14 12.00 -9.93
N ALA A 61 -2.85 13.29 -9.74
CA ALA A 61 -2.60 13.89 -8.43
C ALA A 61 -3.90 14.17 -7.67
N ASN A 62 -3.84 14.17 -6.33
CA ASN A 62 -4.98 14.48 -5.46
C ASN A 62 -6.22 13.58 -5.63
N ALA A 63 -6.07 12.41 -6.25
CA ALA A 63 -7.14 11.41 -6.23
C ALA A 63 -7.34 10.93 -4.79
N THR A 64 -8.58 10.91 -4.32
CA THR A 64 -8.94 10.39 -3.00
C THR A 64 -9.14 8.89 -3.11
N ILE A 65 -8.44 8.13 -2.26
CA ILE A 65 -8.54 6.68 -2.16
C ILE A 65 -9.15 6.36 -0.79
N HIS A 66 -10.34 5.77 -0.78
CA HIS A 66 -10.94 5.17 0.41
C HIS A 66 -10.52 3.71 0.48
N VAL A 67 -9.99 3.30 1.61
CA VAL A 67 -9.54 1.94 1.90
C VAL A 67 -10.44 1.35 2.96
N ARG A 68 -10.89 0.11 2.80
CA ARG A 68 -11.64 -0.66 3.79
C ARG A 68 -11.33 -2.14 3.68
N GLN A 69 -11.09 -2.79 4.82
CA GLN A 69 -10.81 -4.23 4.86
C GLN A 69 -11.21 -4.87 6.20
N ALA A 70 -11.19 -6.20 6.24
CA ALA A 70 -11.19 -6.95 7.49
C ALA A 70 -9.78 -6.91 8.14
N ASP A 71 -9.71 -7.09 9.45
CA ASP A 71 -8.46 -7.32 10.17
C ASP A 71 -7.84 -8.69 9.83
N GLY A 72 -6.72 -9.04 10.46
CA GLY A 72 -6.05 -10.33 10.26
C GLY A 72 -6.82 -11.54 10.76
N ALA A 73 -7.88 -11.35 11.55
CA ALA A 73 -8.80 -12.40 11.99
C ALA A 73 -10.06 -12.52 11.10
N GLY A 74 -10.20 -11.66 10.07
CA GLY A 74 -11.35 -11.67 9.16
C GLY A 74 -12.54 -10.85 9.65
N THR A 75 -12.33 -9.93 10.60
CA THR A 75 -13.39 -9.08 11.16
C THR A 75 -13.27 -7.65 10.67
N TYR A 76 -14.38 -7.07 10.20
CA TYR A 76 -14.46 -5.66 9.85
C TYR A 76 -14.60 -4.79 11.11
N THR A 77 -13.69 -3.84 11.26
CA THR A 77 -13.71 -2.87 12.37
C THR A 77 -13.45 -1.45 11.85
N GLU A 78 -13.78 -0.44 12.63
CA GLU A 78 -13.55 0.96 12.30
C GLU A 78 -12.04 1.30 12.13
N GLN A 79 -11.15 0.51 12.73
CA GLN A 79 -9.72 0.71 12.63
C GLN A 79 -9.21 0.49 11.19
N TYR A 80 -9.80 -0.48 10.46
CA TYR A 80 -9.33 -0.89 9.14
C TYR A 80 -10.11 -0.24 8.00
N GLN A 81 -10.37 1.06 8.17
CA GLN A 81 -10.89 1.93 7.13
C GLN A 81 -10.30 3.33 7.24
N GLY A 82 -10.13 4.00 6.11
CA GLY A 82 -9.61 5.36 6.07
C GLY A 82 -9.49 5.89 4.65
N SER A 83 -8.95 7.09 4.53
CA SER A 83 -8.77 7.76 3.25
C SER A 83 -7.40 8.39 3.16
N LEU A 84 -6.86 8.41 1.95
CA LEU A 84 -5.61 9.09 1.61
C LEU A 84 -5.75 9.75 0.24
N GLN A 85 -4.81 10.62 -0.09
CA GLN A 85 -4.75 11.27 -1.41
C GLN A 85 -3.43 10.93 -2.10
N THR A 86 -3.48 10.83 -3.43
CA THR A 86 -2.29 10.64 -4.26
C THR A 86 -1.42 11.88 -4.28
N GLY A 87 -0.12 11.69 -4.36
CA GLY A 87 0.87 12.74 -4.57
C GLY A 87 0.83 13.33 -5.98
N ALA A 88 1.68 14.34 -6.22
CA ALA A 88 1.77 15.03 -7.50
C ALA A 88 2.13 14.10 -8.68
N ASP A 89 2.86 13.02 -8.40
CA ASP A 89 3.23 11.98 -9.36
C ASP A 89 2.22 10.82 -9.43
N GLY A 90 1.05 10.97 -8.80
CA GLY A 90 0.02 9.95 -8.70
C GLY A 90 0.31 8.82 -7.70
N SER A 91 1.44 8.85 -7.00
CA SER A 91 1.81 7.81 -6.05
C SER A 91 0.94 7.81 -4.80
N TYR A 92 0.76 6.63 -4.20
CA TYR A 92 0.11 6.44 -2.92
C TYR A 92 0.76 5.31 -2.12
N ALA A 93 0.60 5.35 -0.79
CA ALA A 93 1.00 4.26 0.08
C ALA A 93 0.16 4.24 1.35
N PHE A 94 -0.10 3.04 1.88
CA PHE A 94 -0.74 2.87 3.18
C PHE A 94 -0.22 1.63 3.91
N GLY A 95 -0.27 1.71 5.26
CA GLY A 95 0.06 0.61 6.15
C GLY A 95 -1.20 -0.06 6.69
N THR A 96 -1.18 -1.39 6.80
CA THR A 96 -2.29 -2.20 7.30
C THR A 96 -1.78 -3.58 7.76
N VAL A 97 -2.68 -4.55 7.89
CA VAL A 97 -2.38 -5.99 8.02
C VAL A 97 -2.85 -6.75 6.78
N LEU A 98 -2.23 -7.89 6.49
CA LEU A 98 -2.81 -8.82 5.53
C LEU A 98 -4.20 -9.26 6.04
N PRO A 99 -5.29 -9.04 5.27
CA PRO A 99 -6.63 -9.41 5.71
C PRO A 99 -6.72 -10.90 6.05
N GLY A 100 -7.43 -11.21 7.12
CA GLY A 100 -7.79 -12.57 7.44
C GLY A 100 -8.82 -13.13 6.47
N GLN A 101 -8.95 -14.45 6.50
CA GLN A 101 -9.93 -15.16 5.71
C GLN A 101 -11.29 -15.16 6.46
N TYR A 102 -12.34 -14.76 5.77
CA TYR A 102 -13.71 -14.98 6.16
C TYR A 102 -14.42 -15.72 5.02
N SER A 103 -15.64 -15.75 4.78
CA SER A 103 -16.33 -16.55 3.75
C SER A 103 -15.90 -16.31 2.29
N SER A 104 -14.84 -15.53 2.03
CA SER A 104 -14.36 -15.12 0.71
C SER A 104 -12.83 -15.09 0.64
N THR A 105 -12.27 -14.71 -0.54
CA THR A 105 -10.85 -14.42 -0.70
C THR A 105 -10.41 -13.28 0.22
N LYS A 106 -9.14 -13.28 0.62
CA LYS A 106 -8.54 -12.12 1.29
C LYS A 106 -8.51 -10.93 0.33
N HIS A 107 -9.08 -9.80 0.74
CA HIS A 107 -9.13 -8.63 -0.11
C HIS A 107 -9.17 -7.32 0.67
N ILE A 108 -8.76 -6.25 -0.01
CA ILE A 108 -8.87 -4.87 0.45
C ILE A 108 -9.73 -4.11 -0.55
N HIS A 109 -10.84 -3.53 -0.11
CA HIS A 109 -11.67 -2.68 -0.94
C HIS A 109 -11.03 -1.30 -1.13
N LEU A 110 -11.04 -0.82 -2.36
CA LEU A 110 -10.64 0.54 -2.73
C LEU A 110 -11.77 1.23 -3.50
N VAL A 111 -12.05 2.49 -3.11
CA VAL A 111 -12.85 3.41 -3.91
C VAL A 111 -11.97 4.61 -4.22
N VAL A 112 -11.73 4.84 -5.50
CA VAL A 112 -10.86 5.93 -5.97
C VAL A 112 -11.71 6.97 -6.68
N MET A 113 -11.58 8.21 -6.25
CA MET A 113 -12.37 9.35 -6.75
C MET A 113 -11.47 10.51 -7.12
N HIS A 114 -11.83 11.19 -8.22
CA HIS A 114 -11.22 12.44 -8.63
C HIS A 114 -12.22 13.24 -9.47
N GLU A 115 -12.24 14.56 -9.35
CA GLU A 115 -13.24 15.45 -9.98
C GLU A 115 -13.34 15.32 -11.50
N ASN A 116 -12.22 14.98 -12.19
CA ASN A 116 -12.14 14.92 -13.64
C ASN A 116 -12.21 13.49 -14.20
N TYR A 117 -12.48 12.47 -13.35
CA TYR A 117 -12.49 11.06 -13.75
C TYR A 117 -13.69 10.34 -13.13
N SER A 118 -14.12 9.29 -13.81
CA SER A 118 -15.10 8.35 -13.25
C SER A 118 -14.53 7.64 -12.03
N SER A 119 -15.34 7.48 -10.98
CA SER A 119 -14.91 6.74 -9.79
C SER A 119 -14.69 5.27 -10.10
N VAL A 120 -13.65 4.70 -9.49
CA VAL A 120 -13.30 3.27 -9.62
C VAL A 120 -13.53 2.58 -8.28
N HIS A 121 -14.32 1.49 -8.30
CA HIS A 121 -14.46 0.56 -7.20
C HIS A 121 -13.69 -0.71 -7.55
N THR A 122 -12.70 -1.07 -6.75
CA THR A 122 -11.85 -2.23 -7.03
C THR A 122 -11.42 -2.91 -5.73
N GLU A 123 -10.80 -4.08 -5.86
CA GLU A 123 -10.30 -4.87 -4.75
C GLU A 123 -8.86 -5.30 -5.02
N ILE A 124 -8.00 -5.15 -4.01
CA ILE A 124 -6.70 -5.81 -3.99
C ILE A 124 -6.91 -7.23 -3.49
N ARG A 125 -6.52 -8.21 -4.29
CA ARG A 125 -6.48 -9.63 -3.93
C ARG A 125 -5.04 -10.11 -3.90
N PHE A 126 -4.77 -11.23 -3.25
CA PHE A 126 -3.39 -11.68 -2.98
C PHE A 126 -3.13 -13.04 -3.61
N LYS A 127 -2.00 -13.15 -4.33
CA LYS A 127 -1.50 -14.43 -4.85
C LYS A 127 -1.27 -15.42 -3.70
N GLY A 128 -1.60 -16.68 -3.94
CA GLY A 128 -1.46 -17.74 -2.94
C GLY A 128 -2.61 -17.85 -1.95
N ASP A 129 -3.66 -17.02 -2.07
CA ASP A 129 -4.89 -17.23 -1.31
C ASP A 129 -5.60 -18.50 -1.83
N PRO A 130 -5.87 -19.52 -0.98
CA PRO A 130 -6.49 -20.77 -1.42
C PRO A 130 -7.91 -20.60 -1.95
N ASN A 131 -8.58 -19.48 -1.64
CA ASN A 131 -9.92 -19.18 -2.14
C ASN A 131 -9.92 -18.34 -3.42
N LEU A 132 -8.75 -17.95 -3.91
CA LEU A 132 -8.63 -17.26 -5.18
C LEU A 132 -8.90 -18.27 -6.30
N ALA A 133 -10.07 -18.18 -6.93
CA ALA A 133 -10.36 -18.99 -8.11
C ALA A 133 -9.38 -18.61 -9.24
N GLY A 134 -8.87 -19.59 -9.97
CA GLY A 134 -8.02 -19.35 -11.13
C GLY A 134 -8.70 -18.48 -12.20
N GLY A 135 -7.93 -17.97 -13.17
CA GLY A 135 -8.40 -17.14 -14.26
C GLY A 135 -8.08 -15.65 -14.08
N ALA A 136 -8.89 -14.75 -14.62
CA ALA A 136 -8.61 -13.31 -14.65
C ALA A 136 -8.36 -12.69 -13.25
N TYR A 137 -8.96 -13.24 -12.21
CA TYR A 137 -8.74 -12.78 -10.84
C TYR A 137 -7.36 -13.15 -10.30
N ASP A 138 -6.79 -14.26 -10.75
CA ASP A 138 -5.45 -14.68 -10.33
C ASP A 138 -4.36 -13.85 -11.01
N ASP A 139 -4.56 -13.44 -12.26
CA ASP A 139 -3.59 -12.63 -13.01
C ASP A 139 -3.43 -11.21 -12.46
N ASN A 140 -4.48 -10.67 -11.81
CA ASN A 140 -4.47 -9.34 -11.21
C ASN A 140 -4.19 -9.35 -9.70
N ALA A 141 -3.99 -10.52 -9.09
CA ALA A 141 -3.70 -10.61 -7.66
C ALA A 141 -2.27 -10.14 -7.37
N VAL A 142 -2.14 -9.40 -6.28
CA VAL A 142 -0.86 -8.85 -5.82
C VAL A 142 0.04 -9.98 -5.29
N VAL A 143 1.28 -10.01 -5.75
CA VAL A 143 2.36 -10.78 -5.13
C VAL A 143 2.91 -9.95 -3.97
N THR A 144 2.94 -10.54 -2.78
CA THR A 144 3.58 -9.90 -1.64
C THR A 144 5.01 -10.39 -1.48
N GLU A 145 5.92 -9.47 -1.13
CA GLU A 145 7.31 -9.77 -0.82
C GLU A 145 7.56 -9.57 0.68
N GLU A 146 8.34 -10.46 1.30
CA GLU A 146 8.77 -10.26 2.68
C GLU A 146 9.95 -9.30 2.75
N ALA A 147 9.88 -8.36 3.70
CA ALA A 147 10.97 -7.45 4.03
C ALA A 147 11.15 -7.34 5.54
N THR A 148 12.29 -6.81 5.97
CA THR A 148 12.52 -6.43 7.37
C THR A 148 12.66 -4.92 7.44
N ILE A 149 11.79 -4.28 8.22
CA ILE A 149 11.81 -2.84 8.46
C ILE A 149 11.86 -2.63 9.98
N ASP A 150 12.87 -1.91 10.45
CA ASP A 150 13.11 -1.66 11.89
C ASP A 150 13.13 -2.94 12.74
N GLY A 151 13.69 -4.03 12.18
CA GLY A 151 13.78 -5.34 12.85
C GLY A 151 12.49 -6.17 12.83
N ALA A 152 11.40 -5.67 12.29
CA ALA A 152 10.13 -6.38 12.15
C ALA A 152 9.93 -6.92 10.72
N ARG A 153 9.39 -8.13 10.59
CA ARG A 153 8.96 -8.67 9.29
C ARG A 153 7.67 -7.99 8.85
N VAL A 154 7.67 -7.52 7.60
CA VAL A 154 6.52 -6.89 6.95
C VAL A 154 6.32 -7.49 5.57
N LEU A 155 5.09 -7.48 5.08
CA LEU A 155 4.77 -7.76 3.68
C LEU A 155 4.74 -6.45 2.90
N LEU A 156 5.23 -6.49 1.68
CA LEU A 156 5.20 -5.39 0.73
C LEU A 156 4.35 -5.79 -0.47
N GLY A 157 3.42 -4.95 -0.89
CA GLY A 157 2.59 -5.16 -2.07
C GLY A 157 2.50 -3.91 -2.95
N GLU A 158 2.34 -4.11 -4.25
CA GLU A 158 2.16 -3.02 -5.21
C GLU A 158 0.87 -3.23 -6.00
N PHE A 159 0.03 -2.17 -6.10
CA PHE A 159 -1.20 -2.19 -6.86
C PHE A 159 -1.42 -0.85 -7.57
N ASN A 160 -1.42 -0.86 -8.90
CA ASN A 160 -1.60 0.33 -9.73
C ASN A 160 -3.04 0.45 -10.22
N ILE A 161 -3.56 1.68 -10.31
CA ILE A 161 -4.96 1.98 -10.62
C ILE A 161 -5.02 2.90 -11.83
N VAL A 162 -5.91 2.59 -12.78
CA VAL A 162 -6.16 3.42 -13.96
C VAL A 162 -7.55 4.00 -13.90
N LEU A 163 -7.66 5.34 -14.00
CA LEU A 163 -8.93 6.06 -14.05
C LEU A 163 -9.31 6.37 -15.51
N GLN A 164 -10.60 6.23 -15.79
CA GLN A 164 -11.23 6.59 -17.06
C GLN A 164 -12.01 7.91 -16.89
N ARG A 165 -12.07 8.68 -17.98
CA ARG A 165 -12.93 9.89 -18.03
C ARG A 165 -14.35 9.52 -18.32
#